data_23c58a939cf48d54fce2e5d05f47783c
#
_entry.id   23c58a939cf48d54fce2e5d05f47783c
#
_cell.length_a   1.000
_cell.length_b   1.000
_cell.length_c   1.000
_cell.angle_alpha   90.00
_cell.angle_beta   90.00
_cell.angle_gamma   90.00
#
_symmetry.space_group_name_H-M   'P 1'
#
loop_
_entity.id
_entity.type
_entity.pdbx_description
1 polymer ?
#
loop_
_entity_poly.entity_id
_entity_poly.type
_entity_poly.pdbx_seq_one_letter_code
_entity_poly.pdbx_strand_id
1 'polypeptide(L)'
;MIKNIVLSSGVMRGYSYVGVLKSLTKNNLLNDYENILGCSIGSIFSLLFVLKYTAEELEAIIPKIDTNIFRDIDYTKIIEFPSTYGLCDINKIIKVVDILIKAKTKNKDITFKELYDMTDKNLIIVSTCLNKWKSV
;
A
#
# COMPACT_ATOMS: atom_id res chain seq x y z
N MET A 1 -5.79 -13.99 19.58
CA MET A 1 -4.71 -14.07 18.57
C MET A 1 -5.28 -13.62 17.22
N ILE A 2 -4.74 -12.54 16.63
CA ILE A 2 -5.20 -12.03 15.31
C ILE A 2 -4.47 -12.81 14.23
N LYS A 3 -5.22 -13.50 13.36
CA LYS A 3 -4.63 -14.25 12.24
C LYS A 3 -4.69 -13.47 10.92
N ASN A 4 -5.71 -12.65 10.75
CA ASN A 4 -5.93 -11.90 9.52
C ASN A 4 -6.13 -10.42 9.83
N ILE A 5 -5.48 -9.57 9.06
CA ILE A 5 -5.63 -8.12 9.10
C ILE A 5 -6.21 -7.68 7.76
N VAL A 6 -7.24 -6.85 7.77
CA VAL A 6 -7.86 -6.33 6.54
C VAL A 6 -7.87 -4.81 6.58
N LEU A 7 -7.21 -4.19 5.59
CA LEU A 7 -7.12 -2.75 5.44
C LEU A 7 -7.91 -2.31 4.20
N SER A 8 -8.99 -1.58 4.44
CA SER A 8 -9.89 -1.13 3.38
C SER A 8 -9.35 0.09 2.62
N SER A 9 -10.03 0.46 1.56
CA SER A 9 -9.80 1.72 0.84
C SER A 9 -10.20 2.92 1.72
N GLY A 10 -9.63 4.09 1.46
CA GLY A 10 -9.91 5.27 2.29
C GLY A 10 -9.25 6.56 1.80
N VAL A 11 -8.61 6.54 0.64
CA VAL A 11 -7.86 7.68 0.10
C VAL A 11 -6.96 8.28 1.19
N MET A 12 -7.06 9.59 1.47
CA MET A 12 -6.26 10.28 2.50
C MET A 12 -6.52 9.77 3.93
N ARG A 13 -7.66 9.14 4.20
CA ARG A 13 -7.94 8.54 5.51
C ARG A 13 -7.04 7.34 5.82
N GLY A 14 -6.35 6.79 4.80
CA GLY A 14 -5.34 5.74 4.99
C GLY A 14 -4.24 6.11 5.97
N TYR A 15 -3.95 7.39 6.17
CA TYR A 15 -2.98 7.82 7.18
C TYR A 15 -3.35 7.41 8.62
N SER A 16 -4.63 7.15 8.91
CA SER A 16 -5.06 6.61 10.19
C SER A 16 -4.49 5.22 10.48
N TYR A 17 -4.08 4.48 9.45
CA TYR A 17 -3.43 3.19 9.62
C TYR A 17 -2.09 3.25 10.36
N VAL A 18 -1.44 4.41 10.40
CA VAL A 18 -0.26 4.60 11.27
C VAL A 18 -0.63 4.47 12.74
N GLY A 19 -1.75 5.10 13.14
CA GLY A 19 -2.29 4.97 14.50
C GLY A 19 -2.75 3.54 14.82
N VAL A 20 -3.32 2.84 13.83
CA VAL A 20 -3.67 1.42 13.95
C VAL A 20 -2.41 0.58 14.17
N LEU A 21 -1.37 0.77 13.35
CA LEU A 21 -0.09 0.08 13.50
C LEU A 21 0.50 0.30 14.89
N LYS A 22 0.53 1.55 15.34
CA LYS A 22 1.04 1.93 16.68
C LYS A 22 0.27 1.21 17.80
N SER A 23 -1.05 1.19 17.70
CA SER A 23 -1.91 0.50 18.68
C SER A 23 -1.70 -1.01 18.66
N LEU A 24 -1.67 -1.63 17.50
CA LEU A 24 -1.47 -3.07 17.35
C LEU A 24 -0.09 -3.50 17.87
N THR A 25 0.94 -2.72 17.57
CA THR A 25 2.31 -2.97 18.06
C THR A 25 2.37 -2.85 19.59
N LYS A 26 1.82 -1.77 20.15
CA LYS A 26 1.80 -1.53 21.61
C LYS A 26 1.13 -2.66 22.37
N ASN A 27 0.11 -3.28 21.79
CA ASN A 27 -0.65 -4.37 22.43
C ASN A 27 -0.14 -5.77 22.00
N ASN A 28 1.00 -5.88 21.35
CA ASN A 28 1.60 -7.14 20.87
C ASN A 28 0.66 -7.98 19.97
N LEU A 29 -0.21 -7.33 19.21
CA LEU A 29 -1.21 -7.99 18.37
C LEU A 29 -0.69 -8.32 16.95
N LEU A 30 0.52 -7.86 16.60
CA LEU A 30 1.15 -8.11 15.29
C LEU A 30 2.10 -9.33 15.28
N ASN A 31 2.25 -10.04 16.40
CA ASN A 31 3.22 -11.14 16.45
C ASN A 31 2.78 -12.35 15.63
N ASP A 32 1.48 -12.67 15.67
CA ASP A 32 0.95 -13.95 15.22
C ASP A 32 0.05 -13.85 13.96
N TYR A 33 -0.05 -12.67 13.31
CA TYR A 33 -0.83 -12.61 12.09
C TYR A 33 -0.13 -13.37 10.95
N GLU A 34 -0.92 -14.03 10.13
CA GLU A 34 -0.46 -14.80 8.98
C GLU A 34 -0.75 -14.07 7.68
N ASN A 35 -1.95 -13.48 7.58
CA ASN A 35 -2.42 -12.83 6.37
C ASN A 35 -2.73 -11.35 6.60
N ILE A 36 -2.37 -10.54 5.64
CA ILE A 36 -2.80 -9.15 5.58
C ILE A 36 -3.35 -8.84 4.20
N LEU A 37 -4.58 -8.32 4.16
CA LEU A 37 -5.29 -7.96 2.95
C LEU A 37 -5.39 -6.45 2.81
N GLY A 38 -5.21 -5.95 1.61
CA GLY A 38 -5.35 -4.54 1.31
C GLY A 38 -6.14 -4.26 0.04
N CYS A 39 -6.88 -3.14 0.06
CA CYS A 39 -7.54 -2.58 -1.11
C CYS A 39 -7.19 -1.09 -1.23
N SER A 40 -6.81 -0.62 -2.43
CA SER A 40 -6.42 0.78 -2.68
C SER A 40 -5.30 1.23 -1.72
N ILE A 41 -5.47 2.34 -1.00
CA ILE A 41 -4.50 2.82 0.00
C ILE A 41 -4.20 1.76 1.05
N GLY A 42 -5.17 0.91 1.40
CA GLY A 42 -4.98 -0.22 2.30
C GLY A 42 -3.95 -1.23 1.77
N SER A 43 -3.81 -1.38 0.44
CA SER A 43 -2.77 -2.24 -0.16
C SER A 43 -1.37 -1.72 0.13
N ILE A 44 -1.18 -0.40 0.04
CA ILE A 44 0.11 0.25 0.34
C ILE A 44 0.44 0.05 1.83
N PHE A 45 -0.50 0.32 2.74
CA PHE A 45 -0.25 0.11 4.17
C PHE A 45 -0.06 -1.37 4.53
N SER A 46 -0.79 -2.29 3.88
CA SER A 46 -0.56 -3.74 4.07
C SER A 46 0.87 -4.13 3.69
N LEU A 47 1.37 -3.63 2.56
CA LEU A 47 2.76 -3.82 2.15
C LEU A 47 3.75 -3.24 3.18
N LEU A 48 3.50 -2.00 3.68
CA LEU A 48 4.36 -1.37 4.68
C LEU A 48 4.38 -2.15 5.99
N PHE A 49 3.26 -2.73 6.41
CA PHE A 49 3.19 -3.60 7.60
C PHE A 49 4.00 -4.87 7.40
N VAL A 50 3.87 -5.53 6.25
CA VAL A 50 4.68 -6.73 5.91
C VAL A 50 6.17 -6.40 5.86
N LEU A 51 6.54 -5.23 5.32
CA LEU A 51 7.91 -4.73 5.29
C LEU A 51 8.44 -4.29 6.67
N LYS A 52 7.63 -4.45 7.73
CA LYS A 52 7.98 -4.12 9.12
C LYS A 52 8.36 -2.65 9.32
N TYR A 53 7.67 -1.76 8.61
CA TYR A 53 7.75 -0.35 8.95
C TYR A 53 7.15 -0.11 10.33
N THR A 54 7.86 0.65 11.18
CA THR A 54 7.30 1.06 12.47
C THR A 54 6.39 2.28 12.31
N ALA A 55 5.53 2.52 13.31
CA ALA A 55 4.68 3.69 13.30
C ALA A 55 5.51 4.99 13.28
N GLU A 56 6.62 5.02 14.02
CA GLU A 56 7.54 6.15 14.09
C GLU A 56 8.22 6.42 12.74
N GLU A 57 8.64 5.37 12.03
CA GLU A 57 9.18 5.52 10.66
C GLU A 57 8.13 6.13 9.73
N LEU A 58 6.88 5.65 9.79
CA LEU A 58 5.80 6.17 8.95
C LEU A 58 5.41 7.59 9.35
N GLU A 59 5.35 7.94 10.63
CA GLU A 59 5.14 9.31 11.13
C GLU A 59 6.22 10.28 10.60
N ALA A 60 7.45 9.81 10.42
CA ALA A 60 8.55 10.62 9.88
C ALA A 60 8.55 10.72 8.33
N ILE A 61 8.06 9.71 7.64
CA ILE A 61 8.10 9.60 6.17
C ILE A 61 6.87 10.29 5.55
N ILE A 62 5.68 10.01 6.06
CA ILE A 62 4.42 10.45 5.45
C ILE A 62 4.34 11.96 5.22
N PRO A 63 4.74 12.84 6.17
CA PRO A 63 4.71 14.28 5.94
C PRO A 63 5.63 14.77 4.81
N LYS A 64 6.60 13.95 4.39
CA LYS A 64 7.53 14.27 3.29
C LYS A 64 6.98 13.85 1.93
N ILE A 65 5.91 13.07 1.89
CA ILE A 65 5.25 12.66 0.66
C ILE A 65 4.33 13.80 0.22
N ASP A 66 4.52 14.31 -0.99
CA ASP A 66 3.58 15.27 -1.56
C ASP A 66 2.22 14.61 -1.77
N THR A 67 1.25 14.99 -0.94
CA THR A 67 -0.09 14.42 -0.97
C THR A 67 -0.87 14.77 -2.24
N ASN A 68 -0.43 15.75 -3.01
CA ASN A 68 -1.04 16.10 -4.28
C ASN A 68 -0.90 14.96 -5.31
N ILE A 69 0.09 14.09 -5.17
CA ILE A 69 0.22 12.91 -6.05
C ILE A 69 -1.02 12.01 -6.07
N PHE A 70 -1.84 12.04 -5.02
CA PHE A 70 -3.10 11.28 -4.92
C PHE A 70 -4.33 12.06 -5.44
N ARG A 71 -4.17 13.35 -5.76
CA ARG A 71 -5.25 14.25 -6.19
C ARG A 71 -5.02 14.83 -7.58
N ASP A 72 -3.89 14.50 -8.21
CA ASP A 72 -3.44 15.10 -9.46
C ASP A 72 -4.29 14.59 -10.65
N ILE A 73 -5.51 15.15 -10.75
CA ILE A 73 -6.35 14.96 -11.94
C ILE A 73 -5.86 15.97 -12.97
N ASP A 74 -5.18 15.47 -13.98
CA ASP A 74 -4.76 16.29 -15.11
C ASP A 74 -5.91 16.42 -16.11
N TYR A 75 -6.62 17.53 -16.02
CA TYR A 75 -7.75 17.81 -16.93
C TYR A 75 -7.31 17.93 -18.40
N THR A 76 -6.03 18.17 -18.69
CA THR A 76 -5.53 18.19 -20.07
C THR A 76 -5.55 16.78 -20.69
N LYS A 77 -5.50 15.75 -19.86
CA LYS A 77 -5.61 14.34 -20.29
C LYS A 77 -7.02 13.88 -20.66
N ILE A 78 -8.03 14.73 -20.52
CA ILE A 78 -9.38 14.40 -20.98
C ILE A 78 -9.39 14.10 -22.49
N ILE A 79 -8.58 14.82 -23.26
CA ILE A 79 -8.46 14.60 -24.72
C ILE A 79 -7.77 13.25 -25.01
N GLU A 80 -6.84 12.83 -24.16
CA GLU A 80 -6.10 11.58 -24.30
C GLU A 80 -6.83 10.37 -23.66
N PHE A 81 -7.92 10.62 -22.94
CA PHE A 81 -8.65 9.58 -22.21
C PHE A 81 -9.04 8.36 -23.07
N PRO A 82 -9.48 8.50 -24.36
CA PRO A 82 -9.80 7.34 -25.18
C PRO A 82 -8.61 6.40 -25.44
N SER A 83 -7.38 6.91 -25.32
CA SER A 83 -6.16 6.11 -25.52
C SER A 83 -5.51 5.67 -24.21
N THR A 84 -5.64 6.46 -23.13
CA THR A 84 -4.99 6.21 -21.84
C THR A 84 -5.89 5.54 -20.81
N TYR A 85 -7.21 5.65 -21.00
CA TYR A 85 -8.24 5.18 -20.06
C TYR A 85 -8.06 5.66 -18.62
N GLY A 86 -7.33 6.78 -18.41
CA GLY A 86 -7.05 7.32 -17.10
C GLY A 86 -6.78 8.82 -17.11
N LEU A 87 -7.19 9.51 -16.04
CA LEU A 87 -6.99 10.95 -15.84
C LEU A 87 -5.85 11.28 -14.89
N CYS A 88 -5.29 10.27 -14.20
CA CYS A 88 -4.22 10.43 -13.22
C CYS A 88 -2.97 9.68 -13.64
N ASP A 89 -1.81 10.27 -13.35
CA ASP A 89 -0.53 9.58 -13.55
C ASP A 89 -0.15 8.77 -12.31
N ILE A 90 -0.29 7.45 -12.43
CA ILE A 90 0.07 6.51 -11.35
C ILE A 90 1.59 6.41 -11.13
N ASN A 91 2.43 6.86 -12.08
CA ASN A 91 3.89 6.73 -11.98
C ASN A 91 4.47 7.45 -10.76
N LYS A 92 3.84 8.54 -10.31
CA LYS A 92 4.25 9.24 -9.08
C LYS A 92 4.07 8.33 -7.85
N ILE A 93 2.95 7.63 -7.77
CA ILE A 93 2.65 6.69 -6.67
C ILE A 93 3.60 5.50 -6.73
N ILE A 94 3.81 4.93 -7.92
CA ILE A 94 4.74 3.81 -8.13
C ILE A 94 6.14 4.17 -7.63
N LYS A 95 6.66 5.36 -7.98
CA LYS A 95 7.98 5.81 -7.52
C LYS A 95 8.09 5.89 -5.99
N VAL A 96 7.04 6.36 -5.31
CA VAL A 96 7.03 6.40 -3.84
C VAL A 96 7.06 4.98 -3.27
N VAL A 97 6.24 4.07 -3.80
CA VAL A 97 6.19 2.67 -3.36
C VAL A 97 7.53 1.98 -3.62
N ASP A 98 8.15 2.18 -4.79
CA ASP A 98 9.48 1.65 -5.12
C ASP A 98 10.55 2.08 -4.12
N ILE A 99 10.56 3.36 -3.73
CA ILE A 99 11.49 3.90 -2.73
C ILE A 99 11.28 3.19 -1.39
N LEU A 100 10.02 3.03 -0.96
CA LEU A 100 9.69 2.40 0.30
C LEU A 100 10.06 0.91 0.30
N ILE A 101 9.78 0.18 -0.77
CA ILE A 101 10.20 -1.22 -0.92
C ILE A 101 11.72 -1.32 -0.85
N LYS A 102 12.42 -0.54 -1.67
CA LYS A 102 13.89 -0.57 -1.77
C LYS A 102 14.57 -0.24 -0.44
N ALA A 103 13.99 0.64 0.36
CA ALA A 103 14.54 1.00 1.68
C ALA A 103 14.59 -0.18 2.66
N LYS A 104 13.66 -1.13 2.55
CA LYS A 104 13.59 -2.31 3.44
C LYS A 104 14.16 -3.58 2.84
N THR A 105 14.07 -3.76 1.52
CA THR A 105 14.48 -5.00 0.83
C THR A 105 15.76 -4.86 0.02
N LYS A 106 16.22 -3.64 -0.23
CA LYS A 106 17.31 -3.29 -1.18
C LYS A 106 17.00 -3.64 -2.65
N ASN A 107 15.82 -4.20 -2.93
CA ASN A 107 15.34 -4.55 -4.27
C ASN A 107 13.90 -4.04 -4.44
N LYS A 108 13.67 -3.11 -5.38
CA LYS A 108 12.33 -2.55 -5.64
C LYS A 108 11.42 -3.54 -6.38
N ASP A 109 12.00 -4.51 -7.07
CA ASP A 109 11.30 -5.47 -7.94
C ASP A 109 11.05 -6.81 -7.20
N ILE A 110 10.98 -6.77 -5.86
CA ILE A 110 10.70 -7.96 -5.05
C ILE A 110 9.33 -8.55 -5.40
N THR A 111 9.29 -9.86 -5.63
CA THR A 111 8.04 -10.58 -5.89
C THR A 111 7.27 -10.87 -4.60
N PHE A 112 5.96 -11.18 -4.72
CA PHE A 112 5.15 -11.62 -3.58
C PHE A 112 5.74 -12.87 -2.90
N LYS A 113 6.29 -13.79 -3.69
CA LYS A 113 6.94 -14.98 -3.16
C LYS A 113 8.18 -14.65 -2.33
N GLU A 114 9.09 -13.84 -2.88
CA GLU A 114 10.30 -13.42 -2.15
C GLU A 114 9.94 -12.63 -0.89
N LEU A 115 8.90 -11.80 -0.95
CA LEU A 115 8.41 -11.06 0.21
C LEU A 115 7.89 -12.02 1.29
N TYR A 116 7.14 -13.06 0.91
CA TYR A 116 6.69 -14.11 1.81
C TYR A 116 7.87 -14.86 2.42
N ASP A 117 8.81 -15.32 1.59
CA ASP A 117 10.00 -16.07 2.04
C ASP A 117 10.85 -15.25 3.04
N MET A 118 10.86 -13.91 2.90
CA MET A 118 11.58 -12.99 3.79
C MET A 118 10.83 -12.69 5.10
N THR A 119 9.51 -12.65 5.08
CA THR A 119 8.72 -12.09 6.18
C THR A 119 7.83 -13.09 6.90
N ASP A 120 7.59 -14.24 6.28
CA ASP A 120 6.60 -15.26 6.69
C ASP A 120 5.18 -14.67 6.85
N LYS A 121 4.86 -13.66 6.01
CA LYS A 121 3.56 -12.98 5.98
C LYS A 121 2.97 -13.00 4.60
N ASN A 122 1.72 -13.42 4.51
CA ASN A 122 0.99 -13.49 3.25
C ASN A 122 0.32 -12.14 2.95
N LEU A 123 0.87 -11.42 1.96
CA LEU A 123 0.28 -10.18 1.47
C LEU A 123 -0.73 -10.49 0.37
N ILE A 124 -1.97 -10.04 0.55
CA ILE A 124 -3.06 -10.19 -0.42
C ILE A 124 -3.54 -8.81 -0.85
N ILE A 125 -3.52 -8.54 -2.14
CA ILE A 125 -3.99 -7.28 -2.71
C ILE A 125 -5.25 -7.54 -3.53
N VAL A 126 -6.32 -6.82 -3.18
CA VAL A 126 -7.60 -6.92 -3.89
C VAL A 126 -7.65 -5.86 -4.98
N SER A 127 -7.88 -6.30 -6.21
CA SER A 127 -8.02 -5.43 -7.38
C SER A 127 -9.23 -5.84 -8.23
N THR A 128 -9.54 -5.05 -9.26
CA THR A 128 -10.62 -5.34 -10.21
C THR A 128 -10.04 -5.71 -11.57
N CYS A 129 -10.40 -6.87 -12.08
CA CYS A 129 -10.07 -7.27 -13.44
C CYS A 129 -11.13 -6.69 -14.40
N LEU A 130 -10.77 -5.63 -15.13
CA LEU A 130 -11.69 -4.96 -16.05
C LEU A 130 -12.18 -5.89 -17.19
N ASN A 131 -11.31 -6.75 -17.71
CA ASN A 131 -11.66 -7.69 -18.76
C ASN A 131 -12.70 -8.73 -18.33
N LYS A 132 -12.77 -9.03 -17.03
CA LYS A 132 -13.68 -10.04 -16.47
C LYS A 132 -14.78 -9.44 -15.60
N TRP A 133 -14.75 -8.13 -15.38
CA TRP A 133 -15.68 -7.40 -14.51
C TRP A 133 -15.86 -8.02 -13.11
N LYS A 134 -14.76 -8.52 -12.53
CA LYS A 134 -14.77 -9.11 -11.19
C LYS A 134 -13.50 -8.80 -10.41
N SER A 135 -13.61 -8.89 -9.08
CA SER A 135 -12.45 -8.81 -8.18
C SER A 135 -11.49 -9.98 -8.39
N VAL A 136 -10.23 -9.72 -8.22
CA VAL A 136 -9.11 -10.66 -8.25
C VAL A 136 -8.15 -10.34 -7.13
#